data_b19f7e02123861b69aade924aa0f2892
#
_entry.id   b19f7e02123861b69aade924aa0f2892
#
_cell.length_a   1.000
_cell.length_b   1.000
_cell.length_c   1.000
_cell.angle_alpha   90.00
_cell.angle_beta   90.00
_cell.angle_gamma   90.00
#
_symmetry.space_group_name_H-M   'P 1'
#
loop_
_entity.id
_entity.type
_entity.pdbx_description
1 polymer ?
#
loop_
_entity_poly.entity_id
_entity_poly.type
_entity_poly.pdbx_seq_one_letter_code
_entity_poly.pdbx_strand_id
1 'polypeptide(L)'
;INKIASSVTDIKERVFDRTGITDFTFSENIANIGNLAFFVEGNPTRTFTCRKETAPKLGDRSFGAASGISNTTVKVLKKYADSYTAWSTAGMTLDYLTHKVNISVKSNGTIEANGSGLVSENNSIEDGTTIEAYEGESITFTVTPAATVKLNGEEINPDEESQNSYTIAINEDDINLEIDFSVSTHIEKLDDTVTSCNVKQKILYITGKLTTPVIVFNCVGNQVISTQEPIIDLSLLPTGIYIVKANHQTFKIINK
;
A
#
# COMPACT_ATOMS: atom_id res chain seq x y z
N ILE A 1 -28.54 11.83 16.91
CA ILE A 1 -27.71 10.68 17.30
C ILE A 1 -27.40 9.94 16.01
N ASN A 2 -26.13 9.99 15.56
CA ASN A 2 -25.77 9.40 14.26
C ASN A 2 -25.04 8.04 14.41
N LYS A 3 -24.71 7.62 15.63
CA LYS A 3 -24.01 6.35 15.90
C LYS A 3 -24.45 5.81 17.27
N ILE A 4 -24.56 4.48 17.40
CA ILE A 4 -24.78 3.80 18.68
C ILE A 4 -23.49 3.16 19.19
N ALA A 5 -23.43 2.96 20.52
CA ALA A 5 -22.28 2.33 21.16
C ALA A 5 -22.08 0.89 20.67
N SER A 6 -20.82 0.45 20.61
CA SER A 6 -20.46 -0.91 20.19
C SER A 6 -21.04 -2.01 21.08
N SER A 7 -21.39 -1.70 22.32
CA SER A 7 -22.04 -2.65 23.23
C SER A 7 -23.50 -2.98 22.88
N VAL A 8 -24.13 -2.20 21.96
CA VAL A 8 -25.53 -2.43 21.58
C VAL A 8 -25.57 -3.54 20.52
N THR A 9 -26.27 -4.61 20.82
CA THR A 9 -26.51 -5.76 19.94
C THR A 9 -27.89 -5.80 19.31
N ASP A 10 -28.87 -5.10 19.92
CA ASP A 10 -30.25 -5.12 19.50
C ASP A 10 -30.86 -3.72 19.55
N ILE A 11 -31.49 -3.31 18.47
CA ILE A 11 -32.40 -2.18 18.46
C ILE A 11 -33.81 -2.73 18.62
N LYS A 12 -34.45 -2.41 19.73
CA LYS A 12 -35.77 -2.94 20.05
C LYS A 12 -36.87 -2.30 19.21
N GLU A 13 -38.09 -2.83 19.35
CA GLU A 13 -39.25 -2.32 18.65
C GLU A 13 -39.44 -0.83 18.91
N ARG A 14 -39.69 -0.03 17.87
CA ARG A 14 -40.04 1.40 17.90
C ARG A 14 -39.06 2.33 18.59
N VAL A 15 -37.77 1.94 18.78
CA VAL A 15 -36.81 2.78 19.52
C VAL A 15 -36.60 4.14 18.85
N PHE A 16 -36.56 4.18 17.53
CA PHE A 16 -36.42 5.40 16.73
C PHE A 16 -37.63 5.68 15.84
N ASP A 17 -38.83 5.19 16.25
CA ASP A 17 -40.06 5.42 15.54
C ASP A 17 -40.36 6.95 15.49
N ARG A 18 -40.57 7.47 14.25
CA ARG A 18 -40.90 8.90 13.99
C ARG A 18 -39.86 9.92 14.49
N THR A 19 -38.58 9.49 14.66
CA THR A 19 -37.55 10.40 15.18
C THR A 19 -36.96 11.31 14.10
N GLY A 20 -37.29 11.12 12.83
CA GLY A 20 -36.73 11.91 11.72
C GLY A 20 -35.25 11.69 11.46
N ILE A 21 -34.69 10.57 11.90
CA ILE A 21 -33.29 10.20 11.62
C ILE A 21 -33.13 9.96 10.12
N THR A 22 -32.23 10.75 9.50
CA THR A 22 -31.91 10.64 8.09
C THR A 22 -30.55 9.99 7.83
N ASP A 23 -29.68 9.96 8.85
CA ASP A 23 -28.34 9.39 8.77
C ASP A 23 -28.02 8.65 10.07
N PHE A 24 -27.52 7.39 9.95
CA PHE A 24 -27.28 6.56 11.11
C PHE A 24 -26.24 5.47 10.82
N THR A 25 -25.27 5.33 11.73
CA THR A 25 -24.28 4.25 11.68
C THR A 25 -24.56 3.19 12.74
N PHE A 26 -24.75 1.96 12.31
CA PHE A 26 -24.91 0.82 13.21
C PHE A 26 -23.59 0.43 13.87
N SER A 27 -23.68 -0.14 15.07
CA SER A 27 -22.52 -0.76 15.70
C SER A 27 -22.13 -2.05 14.99
N GLU A 28 -20.87 -2.44 15.09
CA GLU A 28 -20.36 -3.71 14.53
C GLU A 28 -21.00 -4.95 15.19
N ASN A 29 -21.57 -4.80 16.39
CA ASN A 29 -22.16 -5.89 17.14
C ASN A 29 -23.68 -6.00 16.97
N ILE A 30 -24.29 -5.10 16.18
CA ILE A 30 -25.75 -5.14 15.97
C ILE A 30 -26.17 -6.48 15.33
N ALA A 31 -27.12 -7.16 15.94
CA ALA A 31 -27.62 -8.45 15.46
C ALA A 31 -29.08 -8.37 14.99
N ASN A 32 -29.89 -7.54 15.64
CA ASN A 32 -31.30 -7.45 15.33
C ASN A 32 -31.80 -5.99 15.31
N ILE A 33 -32.66 -5.69 14.35
CA ILE A 33 -33.36 -4.42 14.22
C ILE A 33 -34.87 -4.74 14.34
N GLY A 34 -35.46 -4.31 15.43
CA GLY A 34 -36.85 -4.66 15.82
C GLY A 34 -37.91 -4.09 14.89
N ASN A 35 -39.14 -4.52 15.13
CA ASN A 35 -40.31 -4.05 14.38
C ASN A 35 -40.43 -2.53 14.48
N LEU A 36 -40.69 -1.86 13.37
CA LEU A 36 -40.90 -0.41 13.33
C LEU A 36 -39.78 0.42 13.98
N ALA A 37 -38.56 -0.14 14.13
CA ALA A 37 -37.47 0.50 14.87
C ALA A 37 -37.10 1.89 14.34
N PHE A 38 -37.09 2.06 13.02
CA PHE A 38 -36.82 3.31 12.30
C PHE A 38 -38.02 3.69 11.41
N PHE A 39 -39.24 3.39 11.85
CA PHE A 39 -40.41 3.73 11.09
C PHE A 39 -40.57 5.24 10.98
N VAL A 40 -40.91 5.71 9.79
CA VAL A 40 -41.23 7.10 9.49
C VAL A 40 -42.33 7.16 8.45
N GLU A 41 -43.22 8.15 8.57
CA GLU A 41 -44.25 8.41 7.57
C GLU A 41 -43.65 9.13 6.36
N GLY A 42 -44.22 8.88 5.20
CA GLY A 42 -43.67 9.35 3.91
C GLY A 42 -42.50 8.48 3.42
N ASN A 43 -41.68 9.04 2.59
CA ASN A 43 -40.51 8.36 2.02
C ASN A 43 -39.29 9.31 2.03
N PRO A 44 -38.78 9.70 3.20
CA PRO A 44 -37.64 10.59 3.29
C PRO A 44 -36.37 9.92 2.76
N THR A 45 -35.47 10.71 2.19
CA THR A 45 -34.13 10.23 1.85
C THR A 45 -33.35 9.96 3.12
N ARG A 46 -32.84 8.75 3.26
CA ARG A 46 -32.09 8.29 4.44
C ARG A 46 -30.90 7.47 4.05
N THR A 47 -29.83 7.56 4.84
CA THR A 47 -28.62 6.77 4.66
C THR A 47 -28.27 6.06 5.96
N PHE A 48 -28.15 4.75 5.90
CA PHE A 48 -27.70 3.92 7.00
C PHE A 48 -26.36 3.28 6.65
N THR A 49 -25.43 3.25 7.60
CA THR A 49 -24.12 2.61 7.41
C THR A 49 -24.02 1.37 8.29
N CYS A 50 -23.67 0.24 7.69
CA CYS A 50 -23.49 -1.04 8.40
C CYS A 50 -22.24 -1.76 7.88
N ARG A 51 -21.21 -1.88 8.74
CA ARG A 51 -19.92 -2.53 8.40
C ARG A 51 -19.85 -4.00 8.79
N LYS A 52 -20.98 -4.56 9.19
CA LYS A 52 -21.03 -5.92 9.71
C LYS A 52 -20.94 -6.95 8.57
N GLU A 53 -20.20 -8.04 8.80
CA GLU A 53 -20.07 -9.16 7.87
C GLU A 53 -21.41 -9.83 7.58
N THR A 54 -22.19 -10.10 8.63
CA THR A 54 -23.52 -10.70 8.49
C THR A 54 -24.58 -9.65 8.74
N ALA A 55 -25.46 -9.41 7.79
CA ALA A 55 -26.52 -8.44 7.92
C ALA A 55 -27.37 -8.67 9.18
N PRO A 56 -27.68 -7.61 9.95
CA PRO A 56 -28.63 -7.69 11.05
C PRO A 56 -30.02 -8.19 10.57
N LYS A 57 -30.67 -9.00 11.39
CA LYS A 57 -32.05 -9.44 11.12
C LYS A 57 -33.02 -8.27 11.22
N LEU A 58 -33.89 -8.15 10.24
CA LEU A 58 -34.95 -7.15 10.22
C LEU A 58 -36.25 -7.69 10.82
N GLY A 59 -36.85 -6.93 11.72
CA GLY A 59 -38.23 -7.13 12.14
C GLY A 59 -39.22 -6.58 11.10
N ASP A 60 -40.52 -6.74 11.36
CA ASP A 60 -41.56 -6.25 10.46
C ASP A 60 -41.48 -4.72 10.33
N ARG A 61 -41.47 -4.25 9.08
CA ARG A 61 -41.40 -2.81 8.75
C ARG A 61 -40.38 -2.01 9.55
N SER A 62 -39.20 -2.60 9.83
CA SER A 62 -38.15 -1.98 10.65
C SER A 62 -37.79 -0.57 10.21
N PHE A 63 -37.82 -0.30 8.90
CA PHE A 63 -37.52 1.02 8.31
C PHE A 63 -38.76 1.73 7.74
N GLY A 64 -39.90 1.08 7.70
CA GLY A 64 -41.16 1.58 7.12
C GLY A 64 -41.85 0.55 6.26
N ALA A 65 -43.00 0.92 5.66
CA ALA A 65 -43.64 0.09 4.65
C ALA A 65 -42.80 0.01 3.38
N ALA A 66 -42.87 -1.08 2.63
CA ALA A 66 -42.06 -1.30 1.40
C ALA A 66 -42.19 -0.13 0.40
N SER A 67 -43.37 0.48 0.28
CA SER A 67 -43.56 1.68 -0.55
C SER A 67 -42.96 2.97 0.02
N GLY A 68 -42.54 2.97 1.29
CA GLY A 68 -42.00 4.14 2.01
C GLY A 68 -40.52 4.05 2.33
N ILE A 69 -39.79 3.10 1.77
CA ILE A 69 -38.35 2.91 2.05
C ILE A 69 -37.46 2.93 0.80
N SER A 70 -38.02 3.17 -0.39
CA SER A 70 -37.28 3.21 -1.65
C SER A 70 -36.21 4.32 -1.71
N ASN A 71 -36.33 5.38 -0.91
CA ASN A 71 -35.33 6.43 -0.75
C ASN A 71 -34.36 6.16 0.42
N THR A 72 -34.34 4.93 0.93
CA THR A 72 -33.41 4.54 1.99
C THR A 72 -32.23 3.79 1.36
N THR A 73 -31.04 4.36 1.51
CA THR A 73 -29.78 3.74 1.09
C THR A 73 -29.11 3.11 2.31
N VAL A 74 -28.58 1.91 2.13
CA VAL A 74 -27.73 1.27 3.13
C VAL A 74 -26.35 1.09 2.54
N LYS A 75 -25.36 1.75 3.16
CA LYS A 75 -23.95 1.63 2.80
C LYS A 75 -23.32 0.47 3.57
N VAL A 76 -22.73 -0.46 2.84
CA VAL A 76 -22.13 -1.68 3.38
C VAL A 76 -20.73 -1.89 2.82
N LEU A 77 -19.94 -2.76 3.46
CA LEU A 77 -18.69 -3.22 2.86
C LEU A 77 -19.01 -4.11 1.66
N LYS A 78 -18.41 -3.81 0.51
CA LYS A 78 -18.66 -4.53 -0.75
C LYS A 78 -18.51 -6.05 -0.62
N LYS A 79 -17.45 -6.49 0.07
CA LYS A 79 -17.17 -7.91 0.31
C LYS A 79 -18.25 -8.67 1.08
N TYR A 80 -19.16 -7.96 1.75
CA TYR A 80 -20.25 -8.55 2.54
C TYR A 80 -21.64 -8.27 1.95
N ALA A 81 -21.71 -7.62 0.80
CA ALA A 81 -22.97 -7.18 0.18
C ALA A 81 -24.01 -8.31 0.01
N ASP A 82 -23.56 -9.52 -0.29
CA ASP A 82 -24.46 -10.67 -0.48
C ASP A 82 -25.28 -11.01 0.78
N SER A 83 -24.74 -10.75 1.97
CA SER A 83 -25.45 -10.97 3.22
C SER A 83 -26.64 -10.01 3.41
N TYR A 84 -26.63 -8.86 2.70
CA TYR A 84 -27.65 -7.81 2.76
C TYR A 84 -28.77 -7.93 1.75
N THR A 85 -28.86 -9.05 1.01
CA THR A 85 -29.90 -9.28 0.01
C THR A 85 -31.33 -9.12 0.58
N ALA A 86 -31.55 -9.52 1.84
CA ALA A 86 -32.84 -9.34 2.50
C ALA A 86 -33.22 -7.86 2.69
N TRP A 87 -32.24 -6.97 2.83
CA TRP A 87 -32.45 -5.53 2.98
C TRP A 87 -32.87 -4.91 1.62
N SER A 88 -32.19 -5.31 0.53
CA SER A 88 -32.61 -4.85 -0.81
C SER A 88 -33.96 -5.40 -1.22
N THR A 89 -34.26 -6.66 -0.87
CA THR A 89 -35.59 -7.26 -1.10
C THR A 89 -36.69 -6.54 -0.31
N ALA A 90 -36.36 -6.00 0.85
CA ALA A 90 -37.28 -5.17 1.61
C ALA A 90 -37.54 -3.79 0.98
N GLY A 91 -36.79 -3.39 -0.05
CA GLY A 91 -36.98 -2.17 -0.85
C GLY A 91 -35.95 -1.08 -0.61
N MET A 92 -34.87 -1.35 0.14
CA MET A 92 -33.73 -0.42 0.32
C MET A 92 -32.73 -0.52 -0.82
N THR A 93 -32.07 0.57 -1.13
CA THR A 93 -30.93 0.57 -2.05
C THR A 93 -29.67 0.19 -1.30
N LEU A 94 -28.95 -0.84 -1.79
CA LEU A 94 -27.60 -1.13 -1.30
C LEU A 94 -26.58 -0.26 -2.06
N ASP A 95 -25.66 0.32 -1.32
CA ASP A 95 -24.52 1.07 -1.83
C ASP A 95 -23.26 0.64 -1.06
N TYR A 96 -22.09 0.97 -1.57
CA TYR A 96 -20.84 0.53 -0.98
C TYR A 96 -20.12 1.69 -0.28
N LEU A 97 -19.42 1.37 0.79
CA LEU A 97 -18.54 2.32 1.44
C LEU A 97 -17.28 2.51 0.60
N THR A 98 -17.00 3.75 0.25
CA THR A 98 -15.82 4.12 -0.54
C THR A 98 -15.06 5.26 0.12
N HIS A 99 -13.75 5.31 -0.14
CA HIS A 99 -12.85 6.36 0.27
C HIS A 99 -12.02 6.84 -0.93
N LYS A 100 -11.43 8.01 -0.80
CA LYS A 100 -10.56 8.56 -1.82
C LYS A 100 -9.11 8.17 -1.55
N VAL A 101 -8.40 7.78 -2.60
CA VAL A 101 -6.96 7.68 -2.62
C VAL A 101 -6.44 8.84 -3.48
N ASN A 102 -5.87 9.84 -2.82
CA ASN A 102 -5.30 11.02 -3.47
C ASN A 102 -3.82 10.71 -3.77
N ILE A 103 -3.43 10.77 -5.02
CA ILE A 103 -2.10 10.38 -5.48
C ILE A 103 -1.33 11.61 -5.89
N SER A 104 -0.14 11.80 -5.32
CA SER A 104 0.83 12.79 -5.77
C SER A 104 2.09 12.10 -6.27
N VAL A 105 2.59 12.56 -7.42
CA VAL A 105 3.73 11.95 -8.11
C VAL A 105 4.82 12.98 -8.32
N LYS A 106 6.05 12.63 -7.92
CA LYS A 106 7.25 13.42 -8.20
C LYS A 106 8.12 12.68 -9.19
N SER A 107 8.61 13.42 -10.17
CA SER A 107 9.43 12.89 -11.26
C SER A 107 8.69 11.92 -12.18
N ASN A 108 9.35 11.41 -13.23
CA ASN A 108 8.72 10.61 -14.26
C ASN A 108 8.80 9.12 -13.95
N GLY A 109 7.67 8.46 -13.99
CA GLY A 109 7.51 7.01 -13.86
C GLY A 109 6.12 6.59 -14.28
N THR A 110 5.88 5.30 -14.29
CA THR A 110 4.56 4.71 -14.57
C THR A 110 4.01 4.08 -13.30
N ILE A 111 2.70 4.20 -13.11
CA ILE A 111 1.98 3.65 -11.97
C ILE A 111 0.79 2.89 -12.51
N GLU A 112 0.68 1.64 -12.10
CA GLU A 112 -0.49 0.81 -12.36
C GLU A 112 -1.16 0.46 -11.03
N ALA A 113 -2.49 0.48 -11.00
CA ALA A 113 -3.26 0.10 -9.83
C ALA A 113 -4.19 -1.06 -10.18
N ASN A 114 -4.15 -2.11 -9.35
CA ASN A 114 -4.96 -3.32 -9.50
C ASN A 114 -5.53 -3.75 -8.15
N GLY A 115 -6.59 -4.52 -8.17
CA GLY A 115 -7.14 -5.14 -6.97
C GLY A 115 -8.64 -4.94 -6.79
N SER A 116 -9.21 -5.70 -5.85
CA SER A 116 -10.65 -5.68 -5.51
C SER A 116 -11.11 -4.35 -4.93
N GLY A 117 -10.16 -3.56 -4.42
CA GLY A 117 -10.42 -2.24 -3.83
C GLY A 117 -10.78 -1.16 -4.85
N LEU A 118 -10.51 -1.32 -6.13
CA LEU A 118 -10.84 -0.32 -7.14
C LEU A 118 -12.34 -0.27 -7.42
N VAL A 119 -12.93 0.95 -7.40
CA VAL A 119 -14.32 1.18 -7.83
C VAL A 119 -14.41 1.12 -9.35
N SER A 120 -13.39 1.64 -10.04
CA SER A 120 -13.26 1.57 -11.50
C SER A 120 -11.80 1.33 -11.88
N GLU A 121 -11.58 0.58 -12.97
CA GLU A 121 -10.24 0.43 -13.53
C GLU A 121 -9.71 1.81 -13.96
N ASN A 122 -8.52 2.15 -13.52
CA ASN A 122 -7.86 3.38 -13.90
C ASN A 122 -6.49 3.04 -14.52
N ASN A 123 -6.41 3.15 -15.85
CA ASN A 123 -5.25 2.74 -16.64
C ASN A 123 -4.17 3.84 -16.76
N SER A 124 -4.39 5.02 -16.16
CA SER A 124 -3.43 6.12 -16.20
C SER A 124 -3.47 6.86 -14.87
N ILE A 125 -2.42 6.69 -14.07
CA ILE A 125 -2.27 7.38 -12.81
C ILE A 125 -1.15 8.41 -12.97
N GLU A 126 -1.55 9.68 -12.86
CA GLU A 126 -0.67 10.83 -12.98
C GLU A 126 -0.68 11.64 -11.68
N ASP A 127 0.19 12.64 -11.58
CA ASP A 127 0.17 13.55 -10.44
C ASP A 127 -1.19 14.25 -10.29
N GLY A 128 -1.69 14.28 -9.06
CA GLY A 128 -3.01 14.83 -8.73
C GLY A 128 -4.20 13.90 -9.01
N THR A 129 -3.97 12.66 -9.46
CA THR A 129 -5.05 11.67 -9.64
C THR A 129 -5.70 11.36 -8.30
N THR A 130 -7.03 11.31 -8.29
CA THR A 130 -7.83 10.77 -7.18
C THR A 130 -8.63 9.57 -7.68
N ILE A 131 -8.48 8.43 -7.04
CA ILE A 131 -9.27 7.22 -7.30
C ILE A 131 -10.22 6.94 -6.13
N GLU A 132 -11.38 6.35 -6.43
CA GLU A 132 -12.28 5.83 -5.42
C GLU A 132 -11.98 4.36 -5.15
N ALA A 133 -11.99 4.02 -3.87
CA ALA A 133 -11.62 2.70 -3.39
C ALA A 133 -12.65 2.15 -2.39
N TYR A 134 -12.98 0.87 -2.52
CA TYR A 134 -13.90 0.20 -1.60
C TYR A 134 -13.27 -0.03 -0.23
N GLU A 135 -13.94 0.43 0.83
CA GLU A 135 -13.55 0.19 2.23
C GLU A 135 -13.49 -1.32 2.52
N GLY A 136 -12.47 -1.73 3.25
CA GLY A 136 -12.25 -3.11 3.66
C GLY A 136 -11.62 -4.01 2.59
N GLU A 137 -11.30 -3.46 1.43
CA GLU A 137 -10.58 -4.11 0.34
C GLU A 137 -9.15 -3.60 0.26
N SER A 138 -8.37 -4.04 -0.73
CA SER A 138 -7.00 -3.55 -0.95
C SER A 138 -6.74 -3.23 -2.42
N ILE A 139 -5.78 -2.32 -2.62
CA ILE A 139 -5.27 -1.94 -3.93
C ILE A 139 -3.77 -2.19 -3.94
N THR A 140 -3.27 -2.82 -5.00
CA THR A 140 -1.85 -2.97 -5.25
C THR A 140 -1.41 -1.95 -6.30
N PHE A 141 -0.46 -1.10 -5.95
CA PHE A 141 0.18 -0.15 -6.84
C PHE A 141 1.52 -0.72 -7.30
N THR A 142 1.71 -0.84 -8.61
CA THR A 142 3.00 -1.21 -9.22
C THR A 142 3.63 0.02 -9.83
N VAL A 143 4.87 0.33 -9.45
CA VAL A 143 5.60 1.53 -9.87
C VAL A 143 6.82 1.16 -10.72
N THR A 144 7.09 1.91 -11.79
CA THR A 144 8.24 1.68 -12.68
C THR A 144 8.84 3.01 -13.13
N PRO A 145 10.13 3.27 -12.88
CA PRO A 145 11.09 2.47 -12.10
C PRO A 145 10.73 2.39 -10.62
N ALA A 146 11.57 1.74 -9.82
CA ALA A 146 11.40 1.73 -8.36
C ALA A 146 11.35 3.16 -7.81
N ALA A 147 10.47 3.39 -6.84
CA ALA A 147 10.19 4.71 -6.26
C ALA A 147 10.16 4.63 -4.73
N THR A 148 10.32 5.77 -4.08
CA THR A 148 9.95 5.90 -2.67
C THR A 148 8.46 6.15 -2.58
N VAL A 149 7.75 5.33 -1.80
CA VAL A 149 6.30 5.44 -1.63
C VAL A 149 5.98 5.78 -0.17
N LYS A 150 5.14 6.80 0.02
CA LYS A 150 4.65 7.19 1.35
C LYS A 150 3.14 7.10 1.40
N LEU A 151 2.65 6.50 2.48
CA LEU A 151 1.24 6.41 2.82
C LEU A 151 0.95 7.35 3.98
N ASN A 152 0.10 8.35 3.75
CA ASN A 152 -0.24 9.38 4.75
C ASN A 152 1.00 10.05 5.38
N GLY A 153 2.07 10.25 4.58
CA GLY A 153 3.33 10.87 4.98
C GLY A 153 4.38 9.92 5.55
N GLU A 154 4.04 8.67 5.82
CA GLU A 154 4.99 7.65 6.31
C GLU A 154 5.47 6.76 5.16
N GLU A 155 6.79 6.54 5.08
CA GLU A 155 7.38 5.68 4.06
C GLU A 155 7.00 4.22 4.30
N ILE A 156 6.56 3.54 3.24
CA ILE A 156 6.19 2.13 3.26
C ILE A 156 7.15 1.29 2.42
N ASN A 157 7.36 0.05 2.83
CA ASN A 157 8.17 -0.90 2.09
C ASN A 157 7.35 -1.57 0.99
N PRO A 158 7.97 -1.97 -0.13
CA PRO A 158 7.33 -2.79 -1.13
C PRO A 158 6.96 -4.18 -0.57
N ASP A 159 6.06 -4.85 -1.25
CA ASP A 159 5.65 -6.22 -0.93
C ASP A 159 6.85 -7.18 -1.01
N GLU A 160 6.91 -8.17 -0.12
CA GLU A 160 8.06 -9.08 0.02
C GLU A 160 8.46 -9.80 -1.28
N GLU A 161 7.51 -10.08 -2.15
CA GLU A 161 7.74 -10.81 -3.41
C GLU A 161 8.06 -9.89 -4.61
N SER A 162 7.94 -8.56 -4.44
CA SER A 162 8.11 -7.60 -5.54
C SER A 162 8.63 -6.25 -5.04
N GLN A 163 9.81 -5.88 -5.48
CA GLN A 163 10.45 -4.60 -5.08
C GLN A 163 9.73 -3.34 -5.58
N ASN A 164 8.73 -3.49 -6.44
CA ASN A 164 8.04 -2.38 -7.09
C ASN A 164 6.52 -2.36 -6.83
N SER A 165 6.00 -3.28 -6.03
CA SER A 165 4.57 -3.38 -5.73
C SER A 165 4.30 -3.03 -4.27
N TYR A 166 3.21 -2.32 -4.04
CA TYR A 166 2.79 -1.82 -2.73
C TYR A 166 1.30 -2.11 -2.55
N THR A 167 0.96 -3.03 -1.66
CA THR A 167 -0.44 -3.36 -1.37
C THR A 167 -0.95 -2.55 -0.19
N ILE A 168 -1.98 -1.76 -0.43
CA ILE A 168 -2.56 -0.82 0.53
C ILE A 168 -3.97 -1.28 0.89
N ALA A 169 -4.23 -1.48 2.17
CA ALA A 169 -5.57 -1.74 2.70
C ALA A 169 -6.36 -0.43 2.81
N ILE A 170 -7.59 -0.44 2.33
CA ILE A 170 -8.52 0.69 2.38
C ILE A 170 -9.33 0.62 3.66
N ASN A 171 -9.05 1.51 4.60
CA ASN A 171 -9.72 1.62 5.89
C ASN A 171 -10.83 2.68 5.86
N GLU A 172 -11.22 3.19 7.04
CA GLU A 172 -12.35 4.12 7.21
C GLU A 172 -12.06 5.58 6.78
N ASP A 173 -10.82 5.91 6.36
CA ASP A 173 -10.41 7.27 6.03
C ASP A 173 -9.88 7.38 4.60
N ASP A 174 -9.93 8.58 4.04
CA ASP A 174 -9.27 8.91 2.79
C ASP A 174 -7.75 8.77 2.94
N ILE A 175 -7.09 8.34 1.87
CA ILE A 175 -5.67 8.01 1.83
C ILE A 175 -4.93 9.03 0.97
N ASN A 176 -3.75 9.44 1.43
CA ASN A 176 -2.80 10.22 0.63
C ASN A 176 -1.60 9.34 0.30
N LEU A 177 -1.39 9.09 -0.99
CA LEU A 177 -0.28 8.30 -1.52
C LEU A 177 0.69 9.23 -2.25
N GLU A 178 1.92 9.33 -1.75
CA GLU A 178 2.99 10.07 -2.40
C GLU A 178 3.97 9.08 -3.04
N ILE A 179 4.24 9.24 -4.33
CA ILE A 179 5.15 8.40 -5.10
C ILE A 179 6.27 9.28 -5.66
N ASP A 180 7.49 9.06 -5.21
CA ASP A 180 8.66 9.84 -5.62
C ASP A 180 9.61 8.96 -6.45
N PHE A 181 9.61 9.18 -7.78
CA PHE A 181 10.52 8.55 -8.73
C PHE A 181 11.86 9.29 -8.84
N SER A 182 12.04 10.42 -8.17
CA SER A 182 13.37 10.99 -8.07
C SER A 182 14.25 9.91 -7.46
N VAL A 183 15.23 9.48 -8.22
CA VAL A 183 16.11 8.38 -7.85
C VAL A 183 16.52 8.64 -6.40
N SER A 184 15.91 7.87 -5.47
CA SER A 184 16.63 7.62 -4.26
C SER A 184 17.97 7.07 -4.74
N THR A 185 19.00 7.88 -4.70
CA THR A 185 20.34 7.38 -4.55
C THR A 185 20.43 6.77 -3.15
N HIS A 186 19.49 5.87 -2.81
CA HIS A 186 19.82 4.72 -2.06
C HIS A 186 20.64 3.86 -3.04
N ILE A 187 21.87 4.31 -3.26
CA ILE A 187 22.94 3.38 -3.09
C ILE A 187 22.56 2.75 -1.73
N GLU A 188 21.97 1.53 -1.75
CA GLU A 188 22.25 0.62 -0.66
C GLU A 188 23.71 0.90 -0.42
N LYS A 189 24.04 1.39 0.75
CA LYS A 189 25.39 1.33 1.25
C LYS A 189 25.57 -0.18 1.35
N LEU A 190 25.83 -0.78 0.18
CA LEU A 190 26.50 -2.07 0.07
C LEU A 190 27.60 -1.86 1.04
N ASP A 191 27.57 -2.62 2.12
CA ASP A 191 28.55 -2.58 3.18
C ASP A 191 29.89 -2.88 2.49
N ASP A 192 30.38 -1.87 1.80
CA ASP A 192 31.50 -1.88 0.88
C ASP A 192 32.70 -1.81 1.78
N THR A 193 32.93 -2.98 2.34
CA THR A 193 33.88 -3.23 3.41
C THR A 193 35.31 -3.13 2.96
N VAL A 194 35.58 -2.79 1.69
CA VAL A 194 36.93 -2.45 1.24
C VAL A 194 37.18 -0.98 1.49
N THR A 195 38.02 -0.68 2.45
CA THR A 195 38.32 0.70 2.87
C THR A 195 39.57 1.28 2.18
N SER A 196 40.51 0.46 1.77
CA SER A 196 41.69 0.93 1.05
C SER A 196 42.44 -0.19 0.30
N CYS A 197 43.20 0.21 -0.71
CA CYS A 197 44.21 -0.60 -1.42
C CYS A 197 45.55 0.11 -1.39
N ASN A 198 46.57 -0.50 -0.80
CA ASN A 198 47.90 0.08 -0.65
C ASN A 198 48.98 -0.88 -1.12
N VAL A 199 50.00 -0.38 -1.79
CA VAL A 199 51.17 -1.19 -2.23
C VAL A 199 52.39 -0.82 -1.39
N LYS A 200 53.00 -1.85 -0.78
CA LYS A 200 54.33 -1.76 -0.12
C LYS A 200 55.23 -2.90 -0.59
N GLN A 201 56.42 -2.60 -1.00
CA GLN A 201 57.44 -3.60 -1.40
C GLN A 201 56.89 -4.63 -2.42
N LYS A 202 56.11 -4.15 -3.42
CA LYS A 202 55.43 -4.99 -4.43
C LYS A 202 54.36 -5.91 -3.89
N ILE A 203 53.90 -5.69 -2.68
CA ILE A 203 52.74 -6.42 -2.13
C ILE A 203 51.56 -5.45 -2.05
N LEU A 204 50.43 -5.82 -2.62
CA LEU A 204 49.16 -5.12 -2.52
C LEU A 204 48.42 -5.61 -1.28
N TYR A 205 48.08 -4.68 -0.40
CA TYR A 205 47.27 -4.89 0.79
C TYR A 205 45.90 -4.28 0.57
N ILE A 206 44.85 -5.08 0.77
CA ILE A 206 43.46 -4.67 0.70
C ILE A 206 42.89 -4.74 2.11
N THR A 207 42.36 -3.62 2.57
CA THR A 207 41.79 -3.51 3.91
C THR A 207 40.26 -3.54 3.81
N GLY A 208 39.62 -4.44 4.55
CA GLY A 208 38.18 -4.65 4.59
C GLY A 208 37.79 -6.08 4.22
N LYS A 209 36.50 -6.39 4.19
CA LYS A 209 35.98 -7.72 3.90
C LYS A 209 35.77 -7.87 2.38
N LEU A 210 36.36 -8.83 1.75
CA LEU A 210 36.14 -9.17 0.34
C LEU A 210 34.89 -10.04 0.21
N THR A 211 33.97 -9.65 -0.65
CA THR A 211 32.74 -10.39 -1.01
C THR A 211 32.80 -10.94 -2.43
N THR A 212 33.66 -10.34 -3.27
CA THR A 212 33.92 -10.79 -4.65
C THR A 212 35.42 -10.93 -4.87
N PRO A 213 35.87 -11.68 -5.88
CA PRO A 213 37.29 -11.75 -6.23
C PRO A 213 37.88 -10.37 -6.55
N VAL A 214 39.10 -10.14 -6.09
CA VAL A 214 39.91 -8.99 -6.47
C VAL A 214 40.45 -9.23 -7.86
N ILE A 215 40.28 -8.26 -8.76
CA ILE A 215 40.76 -8.32 -10.13
C ILE A 215 41.74 -7.17 -10.33
N VAL A 216 42.94 -7.48 -10.82
CA VAL A 216 43.95 -6.48 -11.16
C VAL A 216 44.08 -6.41 -12.69
N PHE A 217 44.01 -5.21 -13.22
CA PHE A 217 44.16 -4.91 -14.65
C PHE A 217 45.43 -4.10 -14.87
N ASN A 218 46.10 -4.33 -15.96
CA ASN A 218 47.18 -3.47 -16.43
C ASN A 218 46.63 -2.18 -17.10
N CYS A 219 47.53 -1.27 -17.50
CA CYS A 219 47.13 0.01 -18.10
C CYS A 219 46.45 -0.13 -19.49
N VAL A 220 46.53 -1.30 -20.14
CA VAL A 220 45.83 -1.59 -21.42
C VAL A 220 44.47 -2.24 -21.21
N GLY A 221 44.06 -2.46 -19.93
CA GLY A 221 42.77 -3.06 -19.57
C GLY A 221 42.76 -4.59 -19.54
N ASN A 222 43.91 -5.26 -19.70
CA ASN A 222 43.98 -6.72 -19.59
C ASN A 222 44.02 -7.14 -18.13
N GLN A 223 43.20 -8.14 -17.77
CA GLN A 223 43.24 -8.77 -16.46
C GLN A 223 44.57 -9.53 -16.28
N VAL A 224 45.28 -9.25 -15.20
CA VAL A 224 46.58 -9.88 -14.88
C VAL A 224 46.53 -10.71 -13.60
N ILE A 225 45.65 -10.43 -12.68
CA ILE A 225 45.40 -11.22 -11.45
C ILE A 225 43.92 -11.31 -11.20
N SER A 226 43.46 -12.47 -10.64
CA SER A 226 42.13 -12.65 -10.04
C SER A 226 42.30 -13.56 -8.83
N THR A 227 41.91 -13.07 -7.65
CA THR A 227 42.07 -13.81 -6.38
C THR A 227 41.06 -13.33 -5.34
N GLN A 228 40.79 -14.14 -4.31
CA GLN A 228 40.00 -13.72 -3.14
C GLN A 228 40.89 -13.33 -1.94
N GLU A 229 42.19 -13.39 -2.11
CA GLU A 229 43.15 -13.06 -1.05
C GLU A 229 43.26 -11.52 -0.86
N PRO A 230 43.26 -11.02 0.37
CA PRO A 230 43.42 -9.58 0.64
C PRO A 230 44.89 -9.11 0.53
N ILE A 231 45.85 -10.01 0.42
CA ILE A 231 47.27 -9.73 0.26
C ILE A 231 47.76 -10.37 -1.05
N ILE A 232 48.22 -9.56 -1.97
CA ILE A 232 48.53 -10.01 -3.33
C ILE A 232 50.01 -9.63 -3.67
N ASP A 233 50.80 -10.61 -4.04
CA ASP A 233 52.18 -10.41 -4.51
C ASP A 233 52.16 -9.90 -5.96
N LEU A 234 52.73 -8.70 -6.17
CA LEU A 234 52.89 -8.07 -7.48
C LEU A 234 54.31 -8.16 -8.01
N SER A 235 55.19 -8.93 -7.35
CA SER A 235 56.65 -8.97 -7.69
C SER A 235 56.90 -9.48 -9.12
N LEU A 236 56.03 -10.33 -9.65
CA LEU A 236 56.09 -10.85 -11.01
C LEU A 236 55.52 -9.89 -12.06
N LEU A 237 54.88 -8.81 -11.64
CA LEU A 237 54.32 -7.81 -12.56
C LEU A 237 55.34 -6.71 -12.82
N PRO A 238 55.42 -6.20 -14.05
CA PRO A 238 56.26 -5.05 -14.40
C PRO A 238 55.95 -3.83 -13.53
N THR A 239 56.94 -2.97 -13.34
CA THR A 239 56.72 -1.64 -12.73
C THR A 239 55.72 -0.86 -13.58
N GLY A 240 54.68 -0.28 -12.96
CA GLY A 240 53.68 0.45 -13.71
C GLY A 240 52.42 0.76 -12.91
N ILE A 241 51.45 1.30 -13.65
CA ILE A 241 50.12 1.62 -13.13
C ILE A 241 49.19 0.43 -13.35
N TYR A 242 48.44 0.07 -12.32
CA TYR A 242 47.44 -0.98 -12.34
C TYR A 242 46.12 -0.47 -11.78
N ILE A 243 45.04 -1.04 -12.23
CA ILE A 243 43.69 -0.82 -11.73
C ILE A 243 43.22 -2.06 -10.95
N VAL A 244 42.85 -1.90 -9.73
CA VAL A 244 42.34 -2.95 -8.84
C VAL A 244 40.84 -2.77 -8.67
N LYS A 245 40.09 -3.81 -9.02
CA LYS A 245 38.66 -3.90 -8.66
C LYS A 245 38.52 -4.86 -7.49
N ALA A 246 37.94 -4.37 -6.40
CA ALA A 246 37.65 -5.15 -5.19
C ALA A 246 36.25 -4.81 -4.74
N ASN A 247 35.38 -5.81 -4.65
CA ASN A 247 33.94 -5.66 -4.53
C ASN A 247 33.43 -4.73 -5.66
N HIS A 248 32.73 -3.65 -5.33
CA HIS A 248 32.22 -2.66 -6.30
C HIS A 248 33.13 -1.44 -6.45
N GLN A 249 34.31 -1.42 -5.78
CA GLN A 249 35.23 -0.29 -5.80
C GLN A 249 36.39 -0.50 -6.79
N THR A 250 36.93 0.61 -7.26
CA THR A 250 38.04 0.65 -8.19
C THR A 250 39.13 1.54 -7.63
N PHE A 251 40.35 1.00 -7.55
CA PHE A 251 41.50 1.68 -7.02
C PHE A 251 42.61 1.74 -8.11
N LYS A 252 43.30 2.88 -8.17
CA LYS A 252 44.53 3.02 -8.96
C LYS A 252 45.73 2.79 -8.04
N ILE A 253 46.57 1.85 -8.41
CA ILE A 253 47.82 1.55 -7.68
C ILE A 253 49.04 1.75 -8.56
N ILE A 254 50.20 1.90 -7.94
CA ILE A 254 51.48 1.98 -8.61
C ILE A 254 52.36 0.86 -8.05
N ASN A 255 52.74 -0.09 -8.91
CA ASN A 255 53.76 -1.09 -8.61
C ASN A 255 55.15 -0.52 -8.99
N LYS A 256 56.02 -0.31 -7.99
CA LYS A 256 57.36 0.30 -8.14
C LYS A 256 58.44 -0.74 -8.10
#